data_82e7eca0aa64eeb8d15557dd4c5cf315
#
_entry.id   82e7eca0aa64eeb8d15557dd4c5cf315
#
_cell.length_a   1.000
_cell.length_b   1.000
_cell.length_c   1.000
_cell.angle_alpha   90.00
_cell.angle_beta   90.00
_cell.angle_gamma   90.00
#
_symmetry.space_group_name_H-M   'P 1'
#
loop_
_entity.id
_entity.type
_entity.pdbx_description
1 polymer ?
#
loop_
_entity_poly.entity_id
_entity_poly.type
_entity_poly.pdbx_seq_one_letter_code
_entity_poly.pdbx_strand_id
1 'polypeptide(L)'
;MMKRLFIIIFALSAIVGCDAIKQHILGGSEDWLLFRGDNSLSGYTREALPDNMKLLWSHKSGVRTVSSPVIMGGTTYWCDVKGKVRGVDSDGNAAFEYDMQTPVEATPMLHDSVLYIGRIDGALAAISLSKRDTLWCYRTEGQISASPNVVDFGREKALVVGSYDNYMYCIDLRSGVLQSKFESGYYINGAVATHKRHAIFGGCDAWLRIVDCQKGEVTDSLQLNGYIPASPAIAEENIYIGDYSGNIYEIRTDKGRIYDYRTLLAAEENSGALVSVPAVTPDVLYITSSDKYLFAIDRTTGKELWRYLLKGNIGESSPVVADDKVVICSRTGVVSIVDAASGELRWEHDAGEQIVASPAVVGGRLYVLTAKGTLLCFGEKED
;
A
#
# COMPACT_ATOMS: atom_id res chain seq x y z
N MET A 1 62.00 -2.17 43.38
CA MET A 1 61.66 -3.22 42.43
C MET A 1 60.16 -3.09 42.09
N MET A 2 59.91 -2.48 40.96
CA MET A 2 58.60 -2.28 40.39
C MET A 2 58.16 -3.44 39.52
N LYS A 3 56.93 -3.88 39.63
CA LYS A 3 56.33 -4.68 38.59
C LYS A 3 54.82 -4.38 38.44
N ARG A 4 54.51 -3.72 37.40
CA ARG A 4 53.48 -3.97 36.41
C ARG A 4 52.11 -4.47 36.94
N LEU A 5 51.20 -3.57 37.00
CA LEU A 5 49.76 -3.82 36.90
C LEU A 5 49.19 -2.83 35.87
N PHE A 6 48.94 -3.29 34.66
CA PHE A 6 48.19 -2.51 33.66
C PHE A 6 47.37 -3.46 32.76
N ILE A 7 46.14 -3.05 32.57
CA ILE A 7 45.24 -3.41 31.46
C ILE A 7 44.44 -4.68 31.65
N ILE A 8 43.25 -4.58 32.13
CA ILE A 8 42.01 -5.20 31.59
C ILE A 8 40.83 -4.33 32.05
N ILE A 9 40.49 -3.28 31.36
CA ILE A 9 39.15 -2.66 31.33
C ILE A 9 39.07 -1.91 30.00
N PHE A 10 38.64 -2.59 28.96
CA PHE A 10 37.99 -1.98 27.77
C PHE A 10 37.58 -3.09 26.80
N ALA A 11 36.53 -3.81 27.09
CA ALA A 11 35.85 -4.66 26.12
C ALA A 11 34.44 -5.05 26.59
N LEU A 12 33.65 -4.10 27.08
CA LEU A 12 32.23 -4.40 27.42
C LEU A 12 31.22 -3.34 26.96
N SER A 13 31.58 -2.42 26.07
CA SER A 13 30.65 -1.40 25.58
C SER A 13 30.32 -1.45 24.10
N ALA A 14 30.74 -2.51 23.38
CA ALA A 14 30.48 -2.63 21.96
C ALA A 14 29.42 -3.69 21.57
N ILE A 15 28.83 -4.39 22.54
CA ILE A 15 27.86 -5.47 22.24
C ILE A 15 26.41 -4.99 22.33
N VAL A 16 26.13 -3.91 23.08
CA VAL A 16 24.75 -3.41 23.22
C VAL A 16 24.30 -2.59 22.01
N GLY A 17 25.21 -2.09 21.18
CA GLY A 17 24.87 -1.32 19.97
C GLY A 17 24.47 -2.19 18.75
N CYS A 18 24.93 -3.45 18.71
CA CYS A 18 24.60 -4.33 17.58
C CYS A 18 23.25 -5.02 17.69
N ASP A 19 22.76 -5.27 18.91
CA ASP A 19 21.45 -5.91 19.10
C ASP A 19 20.31 -4.92 18.91
N ALA A 20 20.48 -3.65 19.28
CA ALA A 20 19.50 -2.61 19.00
C ALA A 20 19.38 -2.28 17.49
N ILE A 21 20.50 -2.36 16.74
CA ILE A 21 20.51 -2.19 15.29
C ILE A 21 19.95 -3.44 14.59
N LYS A 22 20.18 -4.63 15.12
CA LYS A 22 19.57 -5.87 14.60
C LYS A 22 18.07 -5.97 14.91
N GLN A 23 17.59 -5.47 16.04
CA GLN A 23 16.16 -5.41 16.35
C GLN A 23 15.42 -4.42 15.44
N HIS A 24 16.06 -3.32 15.00
CA HIS A 24 15.45 -2.40 14.02
C HIS A 24 15.48 -2.94 12.57
N ILE A 25 16.25 -3.98 12.28
CA ILE A 25 16.33 -4.62 10.95
C ILE A 25 15.47 -5.91 10.90
N LEU A 26 15.06 -6.46 12.05
CA LEU A 26 14.31 -7.72 12.18
C LEU A 26 12.96 -7.56 12.91
N GLY A 27 12.62 -6.38 13.39
CA GLY A 27 11.32 -6.08 14.00
C GLY A 27 10.30 -5.74 12.92
N GLY A 28 9.13 -6.34 12.98
CA GLY A 28 7.98 -5.89 12.22
C GLY A 28 7.75 -4.39 12.44
N SER A 29 7.32 -3.68 11.41
CA SER A 29 6.94 -2.28 11.53
C SER A 29 5.70 -2.19 12.42
N GLU A 30 5.75 -1.44 13.53
CA GLU A 30 4.56 -1.15 14.34
C GLU A 30 3.55 -0.27 13.59
N ASP A 31 3.83 0.08 12.34
CA ASP A 31 3.10 1.03 11.54
C ASP A 31 2.80 0.50 10.12
N TRP A 32 1.67 0.93 9.57
CA TRP A 32 1.24 0.75 8.17
C TRP A 32 0.87 2.12 7.60
N LEU A 33 1.88 2.90 7.19
CA LEU A 33 1.78 4.35 7.07
C LEU A 33 1.07 4.86 5.80
N LEU A 34 0.93 4.01 4.80
CA LEU A 34 0.33 4.38 3.51
C LEU A 34 -0.37 3.18 2.86
N PHE A 35 -1.04 3.44 1.75
CA PHE A 35 -1.68 2.40 0.95
C PHE A 35 -0.68 1.30 0.59
N ARG A 36 -1.01 0.04 0.87
CA ARG A 36 -0.18 -1.16 0.67
C ARG A 36 1.03 -1.29 1.61
N GLY A 37 1.20 -0.42 2.60
CA GLY A 37 2.19 -0.53 3.67
C GLY A 37 3.54 0.10 3.40
N ASP A 38 4.00 0.13 2.16
CA ASP A 38 5.30 0.67 1.77
C ASP A 38 5.26 1.50 0.48
N ASN A 39 6.32 2.27 0.23
CA ASN A 39 6.43 3.14 -0.93
C ASN A 39 6.43 2.39 -2.28
N SER A 40 6.85 1.15 -2.28
CA SER A 40 6.85 0.25 -3.44
C SER A 40 5.49 -0.36 -3.72
N LEU A 41 4.52 -0.13 -2.83
CA LEU A 41 3.17 -0.71 -2.84
C LEU A 41 3.20 -2.24 -2.86
N SER A 42 4.21 -2.84 -2.21
CA SER A 42 4.45 -4.29 -2.27
C SER A 42 3.32 -5.12 -1.65
N GLY A 43 2.60 -4.56 -0.67
CA GLY A 43 1.56 -5.31 0.05
C GLY A 43 2.09 -6.52 0.81
N TYR A 44 3.34 -6.46 1.23
CA TYR A 44 4.03 -7.53 1.94
C TYR A 44 4.59 -7.04 3.27
N THR A 45 4.39 -7.83 4.30
CA THR A 45 5.04 -7.68 5.59
C THR A 45 5.58 -9.03 6.07
N ARG A 46 6.66 -8.99 6.87
CA ARG A 46 7.21 -10.18 7.55
C ARG A 46 6.51 -10.45 8.89
N GLU A 47 5.55 -9.61 9.26
CA GLU A 47 4.77 -9.85 10.47
C GLU A 47 3.84 -11.03 10.27
N ALA A 48 3.91 -12.00 11.18
CA ALA A 48 3.03 -13.15 11.16
C ALA A 48 1.65 -12.80 11.72
N LEU A 49 0.60 -13.34 11.11
CA LEU A 49 -0.73 -13.39 11.70
C LEU A 49 -0.89 -14.70 12.50
N PRO A 50 -1.57 -14.68 13.68
CA PRO A 50 -1.83 -15.89 14.42
C PRO A 50 -2.74 -16.86 13.64
N ASP A 51 -2.66 -18.15 13.96
CA ASP A 51 -3.53 -19.16 13.35
C ASP A 51 -4.97 -19.10 13.89
N ASN A 52 -5.12 -18.72 15.16
CA ASN A 52 -6.42 -18.62 15.85
C ASN A 52 -6.97 -17.19 15.79
N MET A 53 -7.22 -16.68 14.58
CA MET A 53 -7.77 -15.34 14.38
C MET A 53 -9.17 -15.22 14.96
N LYS A 54 -9.40 -14.22 15.81
CA LYS A 54 -10.71 -13.87 16.39
C LYS A 54 -10.97 -12.38 16.18
N LEU A 55 -12.22 -12.00 16.07
CA LEU A 55 -12.61 -10.59 16.12
C LEU A 55 -12.32 -10.05 17.53
N LEU A 56 -11.39 -9.11 17.62
CA LEU A 56 -11.02 -8.45 18.88
C LEU A 56 -12.01 -7.34 19.20
N TRP A 57 -12.27 -6.48 18.21
CA TRP A 57 -13.24 -5.41 18.29
C TRP A 57 -13.73 -4.96 16.90
N SER A 58 -14.80 -4.19 16.89
CA SER A 58 -15.31 -3.52 15.71
C SER A 58 -15.72 -2.09 16.03
N HIS A 59 -15.42 -1.16 15.13
CA HIS A 59 -15.83 0.24 15.23
C HIS A 59 -16.67 0.63 14.01
N LYS A 60 -17.88 1.17 14.24
CA LYS A 60 -18.81 1.50 13.16
C LYS A 60 -19.00 3.01 13.04
N SER A 61 -18.51 3.60 11.95
CA SER A 61 -18.76 4.99 11.62
C SER A 61 -20.13 5.22 10.97
N GLY A 62 -20.66 4.20 10.27
CA GLY A 62 -21.93 4.27 9.55
C GLY A 62 -21.88 5.14 8.30
N VAL A 63 -20.71 5.55 7.84
CA VAL A 63 -20.51 6.37 6.64
C VAL A 63 -19.71 5.58 5.60
N ARG A 64 -20.19 5.62 4.35
CA ARG A 64 -19.53 4.95 3.24
C ARG A 64 -18.06 5.38 3.13
N THR A 65 -17.18 4.41 2.89
CA THR A 65 -15.77 4.64 2.57
C THR A 65 -15.28 3.72 1.47
N VAL A 66 -14.26 4.18 0.74
CA VAL A 66 -13.44 3.37 -0.19
C VAL A 66 -11.95 3.45 0.17
N SER A 67 -11.63 4.26 1.18
CA SER A 67 -10.29 4.40 1.75
C SER A 67 -9.84 3.10 2.43
N SER A 68 -8.58 2.72 2.29
CA SER A 68 -7.97 1.66 3.07
C SER A 68 -7.49 2.17 4.44
N PRO A 69 -7.39 1.32 5.46
CA PRO A 69 -6.85 1.71 6.76
C PRO A 69 -5.33 1.94 6.67
N VAL A 70 -4.86 2.96 7.38
CA VAL A 70 -3.44 3.20 7.66
C VAL A 70 -3.24 3.30 9.16
N ILE A 71 -2.12 2.80 9.68
CA ILE A 71 -1.88 2.67 11.12
C ILE A 71 -0.57 3.36 11.48
N MET A 72 -0.58 4.14 12.55
CA MET A 72 0.59 4.74 13.16
C MET A 72 0.44 4.80 14.68
N GLY A 73 1.43 4.29 15.40
CA GLY A 73 1.46 4.31 16.87
C GLY A 73 0.22 3.70 17.52
N GLY A 74 -0.29 2.59 16.98
CA GLY A 74 -1.47 1.89 17.48
C GLY A 74 -2.82 2.55 17.13
N THR A 75 -2.83 3.68 16.42
CA THR A 75 -4.06 4.32 15.94
C THR A 75 -4.28 4.03 14.46
N THR A 76 -5.46 3.53 14.11
CA THR A 76 -5.87 3.26 12.73
C THR A 76 -6.65 4.43 12.18
N TYR A 77 -6.23 4.98 11.03
CA TYR A 77 -6.87 6.11 10.35
C TYR A 77 -7.46 5.70 9.01
N TRP A 78 -8.57 6.35 8.62
CA TRP A 78 -9.18 6.25 7.30
C TRP A 78 -10.00 7.50 6.98
N CYS A 79 -10.42 7.64 5.73
CA CYS A 79 -11.28 8.73 5.29
C CYS A 79 -12.66 8.22 4.85
N ASP A 80 -13.67 9.07 4.87
CA ASP A 80 -15.01 8.74 4.39
C ASP A 80 -15.49 9.70 3.28
N VAL A 81 -16.52 9.27 2.54
CA VAL A 81 -17.07 10.05 1.42
C VAL A 81 -17.86 11.30 1.85
N LYS A 82 -18.00 11.55 3.14
CA LYS A 82 -18.51 12.83 3.67
C LYS A 82 -17.38 13.78 4.05
N GLY A 83 -16.14 13.37 3.88
CA GLY A 83 -14.96 14.19 4.11
C GLY A 83 -14.38 14.12 5.51
N LYS A 84 -14.78 13.14 6.32
CA LYS A 84 -14.17 12.98 7.63
C LYS A 84 -12.97 12.04 7.57
N VAL A 85 -11.89 12.47 8.20
CA VAL A 85 -10.79 11.61 8.62
C VAL A 85 -11.10 11.10 10.00
N ARG A 86 -11.06 9.80 10.18
CA ARG A 86 -11.33 9.13 11.45
C ARG A 86 -10.11 8.41 11.95
N GLY A 87 -9.96 8.33 13.27
CA GLY A 87 -8.94 7.55 13.93
C GLY A 87 -9.51 6.75 15.09
N VAL A 88 -9.09 5.51 15.22
CA VAL A 88 -9.51 4.57 16.26
C VAL A 88 -8.25 3.99 16.91
N ASP A 89 -8.23 3.95 18.25
CA ASP A 89 -7.12 3.38 18.99
C ASP A 89 -7.04 1.84 18.91
N SER A 90 -6.05 1.24 19.54
CA SER A 90 -5.82 -0.20 19.57
C SER A 90 -6.95 -1.03 20.18
N ASP A 91 -7.85 -0.39 20.95
CA ASP A 91 -8.97 -1.01 21.64
C ASP A 91 -10.31 -0.79 20.94
N GLY A 92 -10.31 -0.09 19.81
CA GLY A 92 -11.51 0.19 19.01
C GLY A 92 -12.25 1.48 19.41
N ASN A 93 -11.68 2.31 20.29
CA ASN A 93 -12.28 3.57 20.71
C ASN A 93 -11.95 4.70 19.75
N ALA A 94 -12.89 5.62 19.55
CA ALA A 94 -12.63 6.81 18.73
C ALA A 94 -11.53 7.69 19.37
N ALA A 95 -10.45 7.93 18.62
CA ALA A 95 -9.28 8.68 19.07
C ALA A 95 -9.08 9.99 18.30
N PHE A 96 -9.50 10.02 17.02
CA PHE A 96 -9.29 11.17 16.15
C PHE A 96 -10.47 11.37 15.22
N GLU A 97 -10.85 12.63 15.01
CA GLU A 97 -11.75 13.06 13.93
C GLU A 97 -11.30 14.43 13.42
N TYR A 98 -11.29 14.59 12.09
CA TYR A 98 -11.04 15.86 11.41
C TYR A 98 -11.98 15.97 10.21
N ASP A 99 -12.62 17.13 10.03
CA ASP A 99 -13.56 17.37 8.93
C ASP A 99 -12.87 18.15 7.80
N MET A 100 -12.66 17.49 6.67
CA MET A 100 -12.08 18.07 5.45
C MET A 100 -13.10 18.95 4.69
N GLN A 101 -14.39 18.92 5.08
CA GLN A 101 -15.52 19.63 4.44
C GLN A 101 -15.71 19.30 2.95
N THR A 102 -15.09 18.23 2.47
CA THR A 102 -15.11 17.80 1.07
C THR A 102 -14.95 16.29 1.03
N PRO A 103 -15.68 15.55 0.19
CA PRO A 103 -15.54 14.10 0.04
C PRO A 103 -14.10 13.67 -0.15
N VAL A 104 -13.73 12.53 0.48
CA VAL A 104 -12.42 11.91 0.34
C VAL A 104 -12.60 10.44 -0.03
N GLU A 105 -11.97 10.03 -1.12
CA GLU A 105 -11.91 8.62 -1.57
C GLU A 105 -10.50 8.03 -1.44
N ALA A 106 -9.48 8.89 -1.48
CA ALA A 106 -8.09 8.48 -1.32
C ALA A 106 -7.81 7.83 0.04
N THR A 107 -6.95 6.83 0.06
CA THR A 107 -6.32 6.37 1.31
C THR A 107 -5.32 7.42 1.76
N PRO A 108 -5.36 7.88 3.02
CA PRO A 108 -4.38 8.84 3.51
C PRO A 108 -2.98 8.22 3.62
N MET A 109 -1.97 9.06 3.61
CA MET A 109 -0.59 8.69 3.94
C MET A 109 -0.17 9.39 5.23
N LEU A 110 0.56 8.69 6.08
CA LEU A 110 1.13 9.18 7.34
C LEU A 110 2.64 9.36 7.22
N HIS A 111 3.16 10.48 7.71
CA HIS A 111 4.59 10.70 7.88
C HIS A 111 4.83 11.75 8.97
N ASP A 112 5.69 11.46 9.95
CA ASP A 112 6.04 12.37 11.06
C ASP A 112 4.83 13.02 11.74
N SER A 113 3.80 12.24 12.08
CA SER A 113 2.55 12.71 12.69
C SER A 113 1.75 13.72 11.85
N VAL A 114 1.92 13.67 10.54
CA VAL A 114 1.15 14.43 9.56
C VAL A 114 0.40 13.46 8.64
N LEU A 115 -0.88 13.73 8.42
CA LEU A 115 -1.70 13.07 7.43
C LEU A 115 -1.67 13.85 6.11
N TYR A 116 -1.42 13.16 5.01
CA TYR A 116 -1.47 13.70 3.65
C TYR A 116 -2.63 13.07 2.90
N ILE A 117 -3.50 13.88 2.34
CA ILE A 117 -4.80 13.44 1.85
C ILE A 117 -5.15 14.13 0.52
N GLY A 118 -5.40 13.32 -0.51
CA GLY A 118 -6.02 13.78 -1.77
C GLY A 118 -7.54 13.91 -1.61
N ARG A 119 -8.12 14.94 -2.21
CA ARG A 119 -9.55 15.28 -2.12
C ARG A 119 -10.20 15.32 -3.50
N ILE A 120 -11.50 15.08 -3.53
CA ILE A 120 -12.29 15.14 -4.78
C ILE A 120 -12.36 16.55 -5.38
N ASP A 121 -12.19 17.62 -4.59
CA ASP A 121 -12.13 19.00 -5.09
C ASP A 121 -10.74 19.39 -5.65
N GLY A 122 -9.84 18.42 -5.84
CA GLY A 122 -8.50 18.64 -6.39
C GLY A 122 -7.47 19.15 -5.38
N ALA A 123 -7.81 19.22 -4.09
CA ALA A 123 -6.84 19.61 -3.09
C ALA A 123 -6.05 18.41 -2.55
N LEU A 124 -4.73 18.59 -2.41
CA LEU A 124 -3.85 17.75 -1.60
C LEU A 124 -3.54 18.53 -0.32
N ALA A 125 -3.88 17.96 0.84
CA ALA A 125 -3.75 18.65 2.12
C ALA A 125 -2.84 17.87 3.07
N ALA A 126 -2.05 18.60 3.87
CA ALA A 126 -1.29 18.08 5.01
C ALA A 126 -1.98 18.51 6.31
N ILE A 127 -2.32 17.55 7.15
CA ILE A 127 -3.03 17.75 8.41
C ILE A 127 -2.16 17.31 9.57
N SER A 128 -1.91 18.19 10.52
CA SER A 128 -1.22 17.86 11.76
C SER A 128 -2.13 17.04 12.67
N LEU A 129 -1.73 15.82 13.04
CA LEU A 129 -2.48 14.99 13.98
C LEU A 129 -2.57 15.62 15.37
N SER A 130 -1.49 16.24 15.85
CA SER A 130 -1.43 16.84 17.19
C SER A 130 -2.20 18.15 17.30
N LYS A 131 -2.10 19.01 16.26
CA LYS A 131 -2.80 20.32 16.25
C LYS A 131 -4.23 20.21 15.75
N ARG A 132 -4.57 19.14 15.04
CA ARG A 132 -5.84 18.97 14.32
C ARG A 132 -6.13 20.16 13.42
N ASP A 133 -5.14 20.54 12.63
CA ASP A 133 -5.20 21.71 11.75
C ASP A 133 -4.45 21.44 10.43
N THR A 134 -4.88 22.15 9.37
CA THR A 134 -4.21 22.10 8.08
C THR A 134 -2.86 22.83 8.15
N LEU A 135 -1.78 22.17 7.80
CA LEU A 135 -0.45 22.77 7.71
C LEU A 135 -0.26 23.49 6.38
N TRP A 136 -0.68 22.85 5.30
CA TRP A 136 -0.67 23.41 3.95
C TRP A 136 -1.68 22.68 3.06
N CYS A 137 -2.04 23.32 1.95
CA CYS A 137 -2.93 22.78 0.93
C CYS A 137 -2.42 23.20 -0.45
N TYR A 138 -2.23 22.21 -1.34
CA TYR A 138 -1.92 22.43 -2.75
C TYR A 138 -3.16 22.08 -3.60
N ARG A 139 -3.44 22.85 -4.67
CA ARG A 139 -4.58 22.58 -5.54
C ARG A 139 -4.12 22.17 -6.95
N THR A 140 -4.67 21.08 -7.43
CA THR A 140 -4.65 20.62 -8.81
C THR A 140 -5.93 21.08 -9.52
N GLU A 141 -6.00 20.93 -10.83
CA GLU A 141 -7.19 21.32 -11.62
C GLU A 141 -8.20 20.17 -11.74
N GLY A 142 -7.86 18.97 -11.30
CA GLY A 142 -8.72 17.78 -11.30
C GLY A 142 -8.81 17.12 -9.93
N GLN A 143 -9.76 16.22 -9.75
CA GLN A 143 -9.91 15.47 -8.50
C GLN A 143 -8.69 14.57 -8.22
N ILE A 144 -8.42 14.36 -6.94
CA ILE A 144 -7.39 13.44 -6.45
C ILE A 144 -8.09 12.28 -5.72
N SER A 145 -8.26 11.17 -6.41
CA SER A 145 -8.78 9.91 -5.83
C SER A 145 -7.64 8.94 -5.51
N ALA A 146 -6.45 9.15 -6.10
CA ALA A 146 -5.26 8.36 -5.84
C ALA A 146 -4.71 8.60 -4.43
N SER A 147 -4.23 7.52 -3.80
CA SER A 147 -3.54 7.62 -2.52
C SER A 147 -2.18 8.29 -2.70
N PRO A 148 -1.82 9.32 -1.89
CA PRO A 148 -0.50 9.90 -1.92
C PRO A 148 0.57 8.88 -1.53
N ASN A 149 1.76 9.03 -2.09
CA ASN A 149 2.95 8.28 -1.74
C ASN A 149 4.13 9.25 -1.56
N VAL A 150 5.27 8.77 -1.10
CA VAL A 150 6.44 9.61 -0.87
C VAL A 150 7.64 9.10 -1.67
N VAL A 151 8.38 10.02 -2.26
CA VAL A 151 9.70 9.78 -2.84
C VAL A 151 10.76 10.42 -1.95
N ASP A 152 11.82 9.66 -1.68
CA ASP A 152 12.92 10.06 -0.80
C ASP A 152 14.16 10.39 -1.61
N PHE A 153 14.63 11.63 -1.52
CA PHE A 153 15.88 12.11 -2.15
C PHE A 153 17.05 12.16 -1.13
N GLY A 154 16.88 11.56 0.03
CA GLY A 154 17.83 11.55 1.14
C GLY A 154 17.55 12.65 2.15
N ARG A 155 17.91 13.90 1.89
CA ARG A 155 17.64 15.04 2.79
C ARG A 155 16.26 15.64 2.60
N GLU A 156 15.72 15.51 1.42
CA GLU A 156 14.44 16.06 0.99
C GLU A 156 13.50 14.93 0.63
N LYS A 157 12.22 15.13 0.88
CA LYS A 157 11.15 14.20 0.51
C LYS A 157 10.05 14.97 -0.22
N ALA A 158 9.48 14.32 -1.23
CA ALA A 158 8.32 14.85 -1.91
C ALA A 158 7.15 13.87 -1.87
N LEU A 159 5.95 14.38 -1.77
CA LEU A 159 4.73 13.65 -2.06
C LEU A 159 4.61 13.47 -3.57
N VAL A 160 4.18 12.28 -3.97
CA VAL A 160 3.77 12.00 -5.34
C VAL A 160 2.30 11.62 -5.37
N VAL A 161 1.55 12.19 -6.29
CA VAL A 161 0.13 11.90 -6.45
C VAL A 161 -0.30 12.10 -7.90
N GLY A 162 -1.20 11.23 -8.38
CA GLY A 162 -1.88 11.40 -9.66
C GLY A 162 -3.16 12.21 -9.50
N SER A 163 -3.53 12.95 -10.54
CA SER A 163 -4.78 13.73 -10.59
C SER A 163 -5.55 13.45 -11.88
N TYR A 164 -6.84 13.74 -11.86
CA TYR A 164 -7.70 13.65 -13.03
C TYR A 164 -7.54 14.82 -14.02
N ASP A 165 -6.65 15.76 -13.72
CA ASP A 165 -6.20 16.76 -14.67
C ASP A 165 -5.08 16.27 -15.61
N ASN A 166 -4.79 14.96 -15.60
CA ASN A 166 -3.77 14.27 -16.39
C ASN A 166 -2.33 14.52 -15.91
N TYR A 167 -2.13 15.07 -14.71
CA TYR A 167 -0.79 15.29 -14.19
C TYR A 167 -0.47 14.39 -13.01
N MET A 168 0.77 13.94 -12.96
CA MET A 168 1.43 13.46 -11.76
C MET A 168 2.20 14.61 -11.14
N TYR A 169 2.02 14.84 -9.86
CA TYR A 169 2.61 15.93 -9.10
C TYR A 169 3.66 15.42 -8.12
N CYS A 170 4.80 16.11 -8.05
CA CYS A 170 5.79 15.98 -6.99
C CYS A 170 5.79 17.27 -6.16
N ILE A 171 5.42 17.18 -4.90
CA ILE A 171 5.18 18.31 -4.01
C ILE A 171 6.05 18.14 -2.76
N ASP A 172 6.80 19.18 -2.39
CA ASP A 172 7.62 19.14 -1.17
C ASP A 172 6.79 18.75 0.05
N LEU A 173 7.23 17.71 0.74
CA LEU A 173 6.49 17.09 1.84
C LEU A 173 6.20 18.07 2.98
N ARG A 174 7.10 18.98 3.29
CA ARG A 174 7.01 19.89 4.44
C ARG A 174 6.26 21.17 4.11
N SER A 175 6.55 21.75 2.95
CA SER A 175 6.04 23.08 2.60
C SER A 175 4.81 23.07 1.70
N GLY A 176 4.50 21.95 1.03
CA GLY A 176 3.43 21.89 0.04
C GLY A 176 3.75 22.61 -1.27
N VAL A 177 5.01 22.99 -1.48
CA VAL A 177 5.45 23.68 -2.70
C VAL A 177 5.67 22.67 -3.83
N LEU A 178 5.14 22.97 -5.02
CA LEU A 178 5.37 22.18 -6.22
C LEU A 178 6.88 22.12 -6.55
N GLN A 179 7.43 20.92 -6.61
CA GLN A 179 8.81 20.69 -7.06
C GLN A 179 8.84 20.39 -8.56
N SER A 180 7.99 19.48 -9.01
CA SER A 180 7.86 19.13 -10.43
C SER A 180 6.47 18.55 -10.71
N LYS A 181 6.07 18.52 -11.97
CA LYS A 181 4.90 17.79 -12.43
C LYS A 181 5.15 17.21 -13.82
N PHE A 182 4.45 16.13 -14.14
CA PHE A 182 4.55 15.45 -15.42
C PHE A 182 3.16 15.23 -16.01
N GLU A 183 2.97 15.56 -17.28
CA GLU A 183 1.72 15.36 -18.03
C GLU A 183 1.67 13.93 -18.60
N SER A 184 0.66 13.15 -18.25
CA SER A 184 0.54 11.75 -18.64
C SER A 184 -0.30 11.52 -19.90
N GLY A 185 -0.95 12.53 -20.43
CA GLY A 185 -1.85 12.41 -21.56
C GLY A 185 -3.24 11.84 -21.23
N TYR A 186 -3.42 11.25 -20.05
CA TYR A 186 -4.70 10.76 -19.52
C TYR A 186 -4.71 10.83 -17.99
N TYR A 187 -5.90 10.81 -17.37
CA TYR A 187 -5.99 10.89 -15.91
C TYR A 187 -5.36 9.67 -15.20
N ILE A 188 -4.83 9.92 -14.02
CA ILE A 188 -4.12 8.95 -13.21
C ILE A 188 -5.00 8.59 -12.01
N ASN A 189 -5.55 7.36 -12.01
CA ASN A 189 -6.47 6.86 -10.98
C ASN A 189 -5.75 6.13 -9.86
N GLY A 190 -4.72 5.34 -10.21
CA GLY A 190 -4.00 4.49 -9.29
C GLY A 190 -3.03 5.28 -8.41
N ALA A 191 -2.69 4.70 -7.27
CA ALA A 191 -1.58 5.19 -6.47
C ALA A 191 -0.27 5.06 -7.25
N VAL A 192 0.59 6.06 -7.11
CA VAL A 192 1.91 6.08 -7.73
C VAL A 192 2.87 5.30 -6.84
N ALA A 193 3.48 4.22 -7.32
CA ALA A 193 4.56 3.55 -6.60
C ALA A 193 5.86 4.34 -6.73
N THR A 194 6.74 4.25 -5.72
CA THR A 194 8.03 4.94 -5.79
C THR A 194 9.20 4.00 -5.54
N HIS A 195 10.27 4.21 -6.27
CA HIS A 195 11.53 3.53 -6.07
C HIS A 195 12.69 4.50 -6.25
N LYS A 196 13.52 4.65 -5.22
CA LYS A 196 14.58 5.68 -5.20
C LYS A 196 13.97 7.06 -5.49
N ARG A 197 14.38 7.73 -6.57
CA ARG A 197 13.88 9.04 -6.99
C ARG A 197 12.79 8.99 -8.07
N HIS A 198 12.33 7.80 -8.44
CA HIS A 198 11.37 7.61 -9.52
C HIS A 198 9.97 7.35 -8.98
N ALA A 199 9.01 7.97 -9.65
CA ALA A 199 7.60 7.68 -9.57
C ALA A 199 7.22 6.72 -10.70
N ILE A 200 6.47 5.66 -10.40
CA ILE A 200 6.06 4.64 -11.35
C ILE A 200 4.53 4.50 -11.29
N PHE A 201 3.88 4.62 -12.43
CA PHE A 201 2.42 4.52 -12.51
C PHE A 201 1.95 4.05 -13.89
N GLY A 202 0.77 3.46 -13.93
CA GLY A 202 0.05 3.12 -15.14
C GLY A 202 -1.07 4.11 -15.43
N GLY A 203 -1.51 4.16 -16.66
CA GLY A 203 -2.63 4.98 -17.10
C GLY A 203 -3.69 4.21 -17.87
N CYS A 204 -4.90 4.78 -17.98
CA CYS A 204 -5.95 4.22 -18.85
C CYS A 204 -5.62 4.34 -20.34
N ASP A 205 -4.47 4.88 -20.69
CA ASP A 205 -3.89 4.91 -22.04
C ASP A 205 -2.96 3.71 -22.32
N ALA A 206 -2.96 2.71 -21.44
CA ALA A 206 -2.13 1.50 -21.51
C ALA A 206 -0.60 1.76 -21.39
N TRP A 207 -0.18 2.93 -20.96
CA TRP A 207 1.23 3.23 -20.74
C TRP A 207 1.63 3.09 -19.28
N LEU A 208 2.66 2.30 -19.01
CA LEU A 208 3.45 2.38 -17.79
C LEU A 208 4.52 3.47 -17.97
N ARG A 209 4.67 4.33 -16.98
CA ARG A 209 5.64 5.44 -17.00
C ARG A 209 6.53 5.40 -15.77
N ILE A 210 7.80 5.69 -15.98
CA ILE A 210 8.82 5.90 -14.96
C ILE A 210 9.28 7.35 -15.07
N VAL A 211 9.01 8.15 -14.04
CA VAL A 211 9.28 9.59 -14.02
C VAL A 211 10.32 9.92 -12.96
N ASP A 212 11.34 10.69 -13.34
CA ASP A 212 12.28 11.29 -12.40
C ASP A 212 11.60 12.46 -11.68
N CYS A 213 11.28 12.29 -10.39
CA CYS A 213 10.54 13.28 -9.63
C CYS A 213 11.29 14.60 -9.40
N GLN A 214 12.62 14.60 -9.43
CA GLN A 214 13.40 15.85 -9.32
C GLN A 214 13.32 16.70 -10.59
N LYS A 215 13.23 16.06 -11.75
CA LYS A 215 13.21 16.73 -13.04
C LYS A 215 11.80 16.95 -13.59
N GLY A 216 10.83 16.12 -13.17
CA GLY A 216 9.51 16.08 -13.78
C GLY A 216 9.53 15.52 -15.21
N GLU A 217 10.51 14.69 -15.53
CA GLU A 217 10.73 14.13 -16.86
C GLU A 217 10.56 12.61 -16.85
N VAL A 218 9.96 12.08 -17.93
CA VAL A 218 9.92 10.63 -18.11
C VAL A 218 11.32 10.09 -18.32
N THR A 219 11.71 9.15 -17.49
CA THR A 219 12.98 8.42 -17.63
C THR A 219 12.82 7.30 -18.64
N ASP A 220 11.70 6.57 -18.58
CA ASP A 220 11.33 5.52 -19.52
C ASP A 220 9.83 5.25 -19.49
N SER A 221 9.32 4.53 -20.51
CA SER A 221 7.92 4.14 -20.58
C SER A 221 7.75 2.89 -21.42
N LEU A 222 6.68 2.13 -21.13
CA LEU A 222 6.33 0.91 -21.85
C LEU A 222 4.83 0.90 -22.15
N GLN A 223 4.47 0.69 -23.40
CA GLN A 223 3.09 0.46 -23.78
C GLN A 223 2.73 -1.00 -23.57
N LEU A 224 1.67 -1.26 -22.79
CA LEU A 224 1.12 -2.58 -22.54
C LEU A 224 -0.05 -2.87 -23.48
N ASN A 225 -0.54 -4.10 -23.47
CA ASN A 225 -1.61 -4.53 -24.38
C ASN A 225 -3.01 -4.04 -23.99
N GLY A 226 -3.22 -3.72 -22.71
CA GLY A 226 -4.51 -3.29 -22.17
C GLY A 226 -4.39 -2.10 -21.23
N TYR A 227 -5.53 -1.49 -20.92
CA TYR A 227 -5.61 -0.43 -19.91
C TYR A 227 -5.04 -0.90 -18.58
N ILE A 228 -4.40 0.00 -17.86
CA ILE A 228 -3.82 -0.27 -16.55
C ILE A 228 -4.73 0.35 -15.48
N PRO A 229 -5.64 -0.43 -14.87
CA PRO A 229 -6.61 0.10 -13.92
C PRO A 229 -6.05 0.22 -12.50
N ALA A 230 -4.99 -0.53 -12.19
CA ALA A 230 -4.41 -0.65 -10.88
C ALA A 230 -3.04 0.03 -10.77
N SER A 231 -2.57 0.17 -9.53
CA SER A 231 -1.21 0.64 -9.26
C SER A 231 -0.19 -0.47 -9.51
N PRO A 232 1.05 -0.13 -9.89
CA PRO A 232 2.14 -1.09 -9.91
C PRO A 232 2.60 -1.44 -8.50
N ALA A 233 3.17 -2.63 -8.33
CA ALA A 233 3.96 -3.00 -7.15
C ALA A 233 5.42 -3.19 -7.57
N ILE A 234 6.35 -2.87 -6.67
CA ILE A 234 7.78 -2.94 -6.97
C ILE A 234 8.45 -3.85 -5.95
N ALA A 235 9.30 -4.74 -6.43
CA ALA A 235 10.22 -5.48 -5.59
C ALA A 235 11.62 -5.41 -6.19
N GLU A 236 12.58 -4.93 -5.41
CA GLU A 236 13.93 -4.64 -5.88
C GLU A 236 13.93 -3.62 -7.04
N GLU A 237 14.34 -4.01 -8.24
CA GLU A 237 14.31 -3.17 -9.45
C GLU A 237 13.19 -3.61 -10.43
N ASN A 238 12.33 -4.57 -10.03
CA ASN A 238 11.29 -5.12 -10.89
C ASN A 238 9.92 -4.53 -10.56
N ILE A 239 9.19 -4.15 -11.60
CA ILE A 239 7.84 -3.61 -11.52
C ILE A 239 6.87 -4.71 -11.93
N TYR A 240 5.81 -4.91 -11.14
CA TYR A 240 4.75 -5.87 -11.39
C TYR A 240 3.43 -5.14 -11.55
N ILE A 241 2.69 -5.45 -12.63
CA ILE A 241 1.45 -4.76 -12.92
C ILE A 241 0.51 -5.65 -13.74
N GLY A 242 -0.78 -5.58 -13.45
CA GLY A 242 -1.84 -6.21 -14.22
C GLY A 242 -2.52 -5.26 -15.18
N ASP A 243 -3.07 -5.77 -16.28
CA ASP A 243 -3.92 -5.00 -17.17
C ASP A 243 -5.39 -5.45 -17.12
N TYR A 244 -6.26 -4.66 -17.75
CA TYR A 244 -7.69 -4.93 -17.82
C TYR A 244 -8.03 -6.16 -18.67
N SER A 245 -7.10 -6.61 -19.51
CA SER A 245 -7.28 -7.82 -20.34
C SER A 245 -6.94 -9.10 -19.59
N GLY A 246 -6.35 -9.02 -18.39
CA GLY A 246 -5.98 -10.18 -17.59
C GLY A 246 -4.51 -10.60 -17.70
N ASN A 247 -3.65 -9.77 -18.28
CA ASN A 247 -2.22 -10.05 -18.34
C ASN A 247 -1.50 -9.52 -17.09
N ILE A 248 -0.51 -10.25 -16.60
CA ILE A 248 0.44 -9.81 -15.59
C ILE A 248 1.81 -9.65 -16.23
N TYR A 249 2.41 -8.50 -16.00
CA TYR A 249 3.75 -8.18 -16.52
C TYR A 249 4.76 -8.07 -15.38
N GLU A 250 5.96 -8.56 -15.64
CA GLU A 250 7.18 -8.19 -14.94
C GLU A 250 8.00 -7.29 -15.85
N ILE A 251 8.31 -6.09 -15.39
CA ILE A 251 9.14 -5.12 -16.11
C ILE A 251 10.42 -4.91 -15.30
N ARG A 252 11.55 -5.23 -15.91
CA ARG A 252 12.87 -5.17 -15.27
C ARG A 252 13.52 -3.84 -15.55
N THR A 253 13.99 -3.19 -14.49
CA THR A 253 14.60 -1.87 -14.62
C THR A 253 15.99 -1.83 -13.98
N ASP A 254 16.82 -0.92 -14.49
CA ASP A 254 18.05 -0.49 -13.85
C ASP A 254 18.08 1.05 -13.86
N LYS A 255 18.22 1.66 -12.69
CA LYS A 255 18.26 3.12 -12.51
C LYS A 255 17.10 3.87 -13.20
N GLY A 256 15.92 3.26 -13.18
CA GLY A 256 14.71 3.79 -13.80
C GLY A 256 14.64 3.62 -15.33
N ARG A 257 15.51 2.82 -15.92
CA ARG A 257 15.47 2.44 -17.34
C ARG A 257 14.98 1.00 -17.49
N ILE A 258 14.03 0.79 -18.39
CA ILE A 258 13.52 -0.55 -18.71
C ILE A 258 14.53 -1.21 -19.67
N TYR A 259 15.02 -2.39 -19.30
CA TYR A 259 15.93 -3.13 -20.18
C TYR A 259 15.31 -4.45 -20.66
N ASP A 260 14.25 -4.95 -19.99
CA ASP A 260 13.56 -6.18 -20.35
C ASP A 260 12.14 -6.18 -19.75
N TYR A 261 11.23 -6.93 -20.36
CA TYR A 261 9.93 -7.24 -19.76
C TYR A 261 9.42 -8.57 -20.27
N ARG A 262 8.55 -9.20 -19.47
CA ARG A 262 7.86 -10.43 -19.86
C ARG A 262 6.44 -10.47 -19.31
N THR A 263 5.58 -11.22 -19.96
CA THR A 263 4.26 -11.56 -19.45
C THR A 263 4.40 -12.82 -18.57
N LEU A 264 4.06 -12.69 -17.28
CA LEU A 264 4.08 -13.80 -16.32
C LEU A 264 2.82 -14.66 -16.46
N LEU A 265 1.67 -14.01 -16.61
CA LEU A 265 0.40 -14.65 -16.90
C LEU A 265 -0.21 -13.95 -18.11
N ALA A 266 -0.44 -14.70 -19.18
CA ALA A 266 -1.11 -14.22 -20.37
C ALA A 266 -2.63 -14.39 -20.21
N ALA A 267 -3.38 -13.37 -20.64
CA ALA A 267 -4.83 -13.46 -20.71
C ALA A 267 -5.26 -14.57 -21.69
N GLU A 268 -6.16 -15.42 -21.23
CA GLU A 268 -6.88 -16.38 -22.07
C GLU A 268 -8.22 -15.78 -22.51
N GLU A 269 -8.90 -16.43 -23.43
CA GLU A 269 -10.26 -16.04 -23.81
C GLU A 269 -11.18 -16.11 -22.57
N ASN A 270 -11.78 -14.97 -22.21
CA ASN A 270 -12.59 -14.77 -21.00
C ASN A 270 -11.83 -14.69 -19.67
N SER A 271 -10.53 -14.40 -19.67
CA SER A 271 -9.81 -14.07 -18.44
C SER A 271 -10.41 -12.86 -17.74
N GLY A 272 -10.48 -12.91 -16.42
CA GLY A 272 -10.93 -11.78 -15.59
C GLY A 272 -9.93 -10.64 -15.59
N ALA A 273 -10.42 -9.40 -15.59
CA ALA A 273 -9.58 -8.22 -15.47
C ALA A 273 -8.77 -8.22 -14.16
N LEU A 274 -7.53 -7.74 -14.22
CA LEU A 274 -6.65 -7.59 -13.05
C LEU A 274 -6.71 -6.14 -12.56
N VAL A 275 -7.62 -5.89 -11.63
CA VAL A 275 -7.92 -4.56 -11.10
C VAL A 275 -7.29 -4.31 -9.72
N SER A 276 -6.70 -5.33 -9.11
CA SER A 276 -5.99 -5.23 -7.84
C SER A 276 -4.51 -4.92 -8.02
N VAL A 277 -3.89 -4.32 -7.01
CA VAL A 277 -2.44 -4.19 -6.94
C VAL A 277 -1.84 -5.53 -6.54
N PRO A 278 -0.83 -6.06 -7.24
CA PRO A 278 -0.18 -7.31 -6.83
C PRO A 278 0.42 -7.21 -5.42
N ALA A 279 0.40 -8.30 -4.66
CA ALA A 279 1.28 -8.45 -3.50
C ALA A 279 2.54 -9.18 -3.92
N VAL A 280 3.71 -8.65 -3.54
CA VAL A 280 5.00 -9.14 -4.05
C VAL A 280 5.93 -9.45 -2.90
N THR A 281 6.25 -10.73 -2.71
CA THR A 281 7.31 -11.20 -1.82
C THR A 281 8.63 -11.36 -2.58
N PRO A 282 9.75 -11.71 -1.94
CA PRO A 282 11.00 -12.01 -2.65
C PRO A 282 10.86 -13.06 -3.76
N ASP A 283 10.01 -14.07 -3.57
CA ASP A 283 9.94 -15.24 -4.45
C ASP A 283 8.63 -15.35 -5.25
N VAL A 284 7.52 -14.85 -4.70
CA VAL A 284 6.17 -15.08 -5.23
C VAL A 284 5.38 -13.80 -5.41
N LEU A 285 4.65 -13.73 -6.50
CA LEU A 285 3.67 -12.69 -6.79
C LEU A 285 2.26 -13.25 -6.55
N TYR A 286 1.42 -12.48 -5.84
CA TYR A 286 0.01 -12.81 -5.60
C TYR A 286 -0.88 -11.73 -6.20
N ILE A 287 -1.87 -12.11 -6.99
CA ILE A 287 -2.80 -11.17 -7.62
C ILE A 287 -4.19 -11.76 -7.73
N THR A 288 -5.20 -10.92 -7.59
CA THR A 288 -6.59 -11.32 -7.76
C THR A 288 -7.14 -10.85 -9.11
N SER A 289 -8.02 -11.66 -9.70
CA SER A 289 -8.71 -11.35 -10.93
C SER A 289 -10.23 -11.24 -10.72
N SER A 290 -10.91 -10.52 -11.59
CA SER A 290 -12.35 -10.28 -11.48
C SER A 290 -13.19 -11.55 -11.67
N ASP A 291 -12.63 -12.63 -12.17
CA ASP A 291 -13.24 -13.98 -12.25
C ASP A 291 -13.08 -14.79 -10.95
N LYS A 292 -12.73 -14.13 -9.85
CA LYS A 292 -12.68 -14.64 -8.45
C LYS A 292 -11.48 -15.52 -8.12
N TYR A 293 -10.42 -15.48 -8.89
CA TYR A 293 -9.21 -16.21 -8.53
C TYR A 293 -8.17 -15.32 -7.86
N LEU A 294 -7.50 -15.88 -6.87
CA LEU A 294 -6.18 -15.45 -6.41
C LEU A 294 -5.15 -16.37 -7.06
N PHE A 295 -4.19 -15.81 -7.74
CA PHE A 295 -3.08 -16.53 -8.33
C PHE A 295 -1.82 -16.31 -7.49
N ALA A 296 -1.03 -17.39 -7.33
CA ALA A 296 0.36 -17.32 -6.87
C ALA A 296 1.27 -17.70 -8.03
N ILE A 297 2.22 -16.83 -8.32
CA ILE A 297 3.13 -16.96 -9.47
C ILE A 297 4.56 -16.88 -8.97
N ASP A 298 5.36 -17.88 -9.29
CA ASP A 298 6.80 -17.87 -9.04
C ASP A 298 7.47 -16.75 -9.85
N ARG A 299 8.12 -15.82 -9.19
CA ARG A 299 8.74 -14.64 -9.83
C ARG A 299 9.92 -15.00 -10.72
N THR A 300 10.66 -16.04 -10.39
CA THR A 300 11.84 -16.47 -11.14
C THR A 300 11.45 -17.14 -12.45
N THR A 301 10.53 -18.10 -12.38
CA THR A 301 10.13 -18.91 -13.52
C THR A 301 8.95 -18.35 -14.30
N GLY A 302 8.13 -17.50 -13.68
CA GLY A 302 6.87 -17.01 -14.23
C GLY A 302 5.75 -18.05 -14.23
N LYS A 303 5.94 -19.19 -13.54
CA LYS A 303 4.94 -20.26 -13.51
C LYS A 303 3.94 -20.01 -12.40
N GLU A 304 2.66 -20.32 -12.70
CA GLU A 304 1.64 -20.45 -11.69
C GLU A 304 2.00 -21.60 -10.74
N LEU A 305 2.05 -21.30 -9.44
CA LEU A 305 2.27 -22.27 -8.37
C LEU A 305 0.95 -22.89 -7.94
N TRP A 306 -0.03 -22.05 -7.72
CA TRP A 306 -1.39 -22.43 -7.36
C TRP A 306 -2.38 -21.28 -7.62
N ARG A 307 -3.67 -21.60 -7.62
CA ARG A 307 -4.76 -20.63 -7.62
C ARG A 307 -5.82 -21.02 -6.59
N TYR A 308 -6.43 -20.02 -5.98
CA TYR A 308 -7.51 -20.18 -5.01
C TYR A 308 -8.76 -19.49 -5.53
N LEU A 309 -9.90 -20.21 -5.52
CA LEU A 309 -11.21 -19.68 -5.90
C LEU A 309 -11.86 -19.01 -4.69
N LEU A 310 -12.04 -17.70 -4.73
CA LEU A 310 -12.66 -16.94 -3.65
C LEU A 310 -14.17 -17.14 -3.59
N LYS A 311 -14.70 -17.10 -2.37
CA LYS A 311 -16.13 -16.99 -2.15
C LYS A 311 -16.57 -15.53 -2.38
N GLY A 312 -17.30 -15.31 -3.45
CA GLY A 312 -17.82 -14.01 -3.84
C GLY A 312 -16.99 -13.27 -4.88
N ASN A 313 -17.51 -12.14 -5.35
CA ASN A 313 -16.86 -11.33 -6.37
C ASN A 313 -15.67 -10.58 -5.76
N ILE A 314 -14.60 -10.46 -6.53
CA ILE A 314 -13.48 -9.58 -6.22
C ILE A 314 -13.83 -8.18 -6.69
N GLY A 315 -13.44 -7.20 -5.88
CA GLY A 315 -13.48 -5.78 -6.19
C GLY A 315 -12.08 -5.21 -6.30
N GLU A 316 -11.93 -3.99 -5.85
CA GLU A 316 -10.67 -3.23 -5.87
C GLU A 316 -9.73 -3.59 -4.70
N SER A 317 -10.20 -4.41 -3.72
CA SER A 317 -9.36 -4.87 -2.61
C SER A 317 -8.18 -5.67 -3.12
N SER A 318 -6.99 -5.29 -2.72
CA SER A 318 -5.75 -5.94 -3.14
C SER A 318 -5.26 -6.93 -2.07
N PRO A 319 -4.67 -8.08 -2.45
CA PRO A 319 -4.16 -9.05 -1.49
C PRO A 319 -3.01 -8.46 -0.67
N VAL A 320 -2.87 -8.91 0.57
CA VAL A 320 -1.74 -8.59 1.45
C VAL A 320 -1.09 -9.87 1.92
N VAL A 321 0.23 -9.94 1.84
CA VAL A 321 1.01 -11.08 2.36
C VAL A 321 1.56 -10.72 3.74
N ALA A 322 1.28 -11.56 4.71
CA ALA A 322 1.73 -11.47 6.08
C ALA A 322 2.49 -12.75 6.43
N ASP A 323 3.82 -12.72 6.28
CA ASP A 323 4.73 -13.86 6.42
C ASP A 323 4.29 -15.06 5.55
N ASP A 324 3.74 -16.11 6.14
CA ASP A 324 3.28 -17.35 5.50
C ASP A 324 1.80 -17.34 5.08
N LYS A 325 1.12 -16.21 5.19
CA LYS A 325 -0.32 -16.07 4.94
C LYS A 325 -0.63 -14.99 3.90
N VAL A 326 -1.59 -15.26 3.04
CA VAL A 326 -2.15 -14.27 2.10
C VAL A 326 -3.56 -13.90 2.53
N VAL A 327 -3.78 -12.64 2.81
CA VAL A 327 -5.09 -12.07 3.17
C VAL A 327 -5.77 -11.52 1.94
N ILE A 328 -7.02 -11.92 1.71
CA ILE A 328 -7.84 -11.47 0.58
C ILE A 328 -9.22 -11.07 1.09
N CYS A 329 -9.75 -9.96 0.58
CA CYS A 329 -11.09 -9.51 0.87
C CYS A 329 -11.94 -9.52 -0.41
N SER A 330 -13.12 -10.10 -0.33
CA SER A 330 -14.08 -10.10 -1.44
C SER A 330 -15.04 -8.91 -1.33
N ARG A 331 -15.55 -8.47 -2.47
CA ARG A 331 -16.58 -7.41 -2.53
C ARG A 331 -17.90 -7.83 -1.86
N THR A 332 -18.13 -9.13 -1.66
CA THR A 332 -19.31 -9.65 -0.94
C THR A 332 -19.14 -9.62 0.57
N GLY A 333 -17.97 -9.27 1.10
CA GLY A 333 -17.72 -9.12 2.53
C GLY A 333 -16.95 -10.28 3.17
N VAL A 334 -16.51 -11.25 2.39
CA VAL A 334 -15.72 -12.38 2.92
C VAL A 334 -14.24 -12.01 2.98
N VAL A 335 -13.64 -12.18 4.15
CA VAL A 335 -12.20 -12.10 4.41
C VAL A 335 -11.67 -13.52 4.47
N SER A 336 -10.73 -13.86 3.61
CA SER A 336 -10.09 -15.18 3.58
C SER A 336 -8.61 -15.04 3.85
N ILE A 337 -8.03 -15.96 4.62
CA ILE A 337 -6.60 -16.13 4.81
C ILE A 337 -6.23 -17.51 4.26
N VAL A 338 -5.34 -17.52 3.28
CA VAL A 338 -4.81 -18.76 2.69
C VAL A 338 -3.33 -18.89 3.01
N ASP A 339 -2.87 -20.13 3.05
CA ASP A 339 -1.44 -20.45 3.16
C ASP A 339 -0.69 -19.95 1.92
N ALA A 340 0.39 -19.21 2.11
CA ALA A 340 1.12 -18.60 1.01
C ALA A 340 1.83 -19.63 0.11
N ALA A 341 2.24 -20.78 0.65
CA ALA A 341 2.95 -21.81 -0.10
C ALA A 341 2.01 -22.75 -0.86
N SER A 342 0.85 -23.12 -0.27
CA SER A 342 -0.05 -24.13 -0.82
C SER A 342 -1.35 -23.56 -1.41
N GLY A 343 -1.76 -22.36 -1.03
CA GLY A 343 -3.07 -21.79 -1.38
C GLY A 343 -4.24 -22.41 -0.61
N GLU A 344 -3.98 -23.24 0.40
CA GLU A 344 -5.03 -23.84 1.24
C GLU A 344 -5.65 -22.80 2.16
N LEU A 345 -6.98 -22.84 2.30
CA LEU A 345 -7.71 -21.96 3.22
C LEU A 345 -7.33 -22.26 4.67
N ARG A 346 -6.83 -21.26 5.39
CA ARG A 346 -6.49 -21.33 6.81
C ARG A 346 -7.58 -20.75 7.70
N TRP A 347 -8.19 -19.64 7.27
CA TRP A 347 -9.21 -18.94 8.05
C TRP A 347 -10.13 -18.13 7.14
N GLU A 348 -11.38 -17.96 7.59
CA GLU A 348 -12.39 -17.19 6.87
C GLU A 348 -13.35 -16.48 7.83
N HIS A 349 -13.76 -15.27 7.47
CA HIS A 349 -14.76 -14.49 8.19
C HIS A 349 -15.69 -13.75 7.22
N ASP A 350 -17.00 -13.80 7.46
CA ASP A 350 -17.97 -12.99 6.72
C ASP A 350 -18.30 -11.74 7.53
N ALA A 351 -17.90 -10.59 7.02
CA ALA A 351 -18.16 -9.28 7.63
C ALA A 351 -19.63 -8.83 7.46
N GLY A 352 -20.42 -9.50 6.62
CA GLY A 352 -21.81 -9.15 6.32
C GLY A 352 -21.99 -7.81 5.60
N GLU A 353 -20.90 -7.16 5.21
CA GLU A 353 -20.87 -5.86 4.54
C GLU A 353 -19.81 -5.89 3.43
N GLN A 354 -20.06 -5.21 2.31
CA GLN A 354 -19.10 -5.12 1.21
C GLN A 354 -17.74 -4.61 1.68
N ILE A 355 -16.65 -5.19 1.12
CA ILE A 355 -15.29 -4.73 1.31
C ILE A 355 -14.72 -4.33 -0.05
N VAL A 356 -14.24 -3.09 -0.16
CA VAL A 356 -13.54 -2.55 -1.33
C VAL A 356 -12.12 -2.08 -0.96
N ALA A 357 -11.92 -1.79 0.32
CA ALA A 357 -10.63 -1.40 0.88
C ALA A 357 -9.65 -2.59 0.92
N SER A 358 -8.38 -2.33 0.72
CA SER A 358 -7.33 -3.32 0.99
C SER A 358 -7.09 -3.44 2.50
N PRO A 359 -6.83 -4.65 3.03
CA PRO A 359 -6.54 -4.83 4.44
C PRO A 359 -5.17 -4.27 4.82
N ALA A 360 -4.93 -4.11 6.13
CA ALA A 360 -3.63 -3.76 6.70
C ALA A 360 -3.27 -4.76 7.82
N VAL A 361 -1.99 -5.03 7.98
CA VAL A 361 -1.47 -5.97 8.98
C VAL A 361 -0.38 -5.29 9.80
N VAL A 362 -0.57 -5.21 11.12
CA VAL A 362 0.37 -4.60 12.06
C VAL A 362 0.27 -5.28 13.41
N GLY A 363 1.41 -5.63 14.00
CA GLY A 363 1.49 -6.17 15.37
C GLY A 363 0.71 -7.46 15.56
N GLY A 364 0.73 -8.37 14.58
CA GLY A 364 -0.03 -9.62 14.60
C GLY A 364 -1.55 -9.43 14.48
N ARG A 365 -2.01 -8.24 14.12
CA ARG A 365 -3.43 -7.89 13.94
C ARG A 365 -3.75 -7.60 12.49
N LEU A 366 -4.93 -8.01 12.07
CA LEU A 366 -5.51 -7.74 10.76
C LEU A 366 -6.61 -6.69 10.90
N TYR A 367 -6.50 -5.62 10.12
CA TYR A 367 -7.48 -4.53 10.07
C TYR A 367 -8.19 -4.54 8.73
N VAL A 368 -9.52 -4.63 8.77
CA VAL A 368 -10.38 -4.69 7.58
C VAL A 368 -11.45 -3.60 7.68
N LEU A 369 -11.56 -2.79 6.66
CA LEU A 369 -12.54 -1.70 6.60
C LEU A 369 -13.62 -2.03 5.56
N THR A 370 -14.87 -2.09 5.99
CA THR A 370 -16.01 -2.34 5.10
C THR A 370 -16.45 -1.07 4.36
N ALA A 371 -17.12 -1.22 3.24
CA ALA A 371 -17.64 -0.08 2.46
C ALA A 371 -18.70 0.75 3.21
N LYS A 372 -19.29 0.22 4.29
CA LYS A 372 -20.22 0.97 5.16
C LYS A 372 -19.53 1.69 6.31
N GLY A 373 -18.19 1.60 6.38
CA GLY A 373 -17.37 2.24 7.41
C GLY A 373 -17.37 1.51 8.74
N THR A 374 -17.43 0.18 8.71
CA THR A 374 -17.15 -0.67 9.86
C THR A 374 -15.69 -1.11 9.78
N LEU A 375 -14.88 -0.70 10.74
CA LEU A 375 -13.51 -1.17 10.91
C LEU A 375 -13.54 -2.39 11.83
N LEU A 376 -12.98 -3.51 11.35
CA LEU A 376 -12.85 -4.77 12.07
C LEU A 376 -11.38 -4.99 12.39
N CYS A 377 -11.06 -5.37 13.62
CA CYS A 377 -9.74 -5.78 14.04
C CYS A 377 -9.75 -7.23 14.47
N PHE A 378 -8.93 -8.05 13.85
CA PHE A 378 -8.76 -9.45 14.17
C PHE A 378 -7.35 -9.70 14.70
N GLY A 379 -7.21 -10.69 15.54
CA GLY A 379 -5.94 -11.11 16.14
C GLY A 379 -6.14 -12.28 17.07
N GLU A 380 -5.10 -12.62 17.82
CA GLU A 380 -5.19 -13.59 18.91
C GLU A 380 -5.81 -12.92 20.13
N LYS A 381 -6.79 -13.57 20.75
CA LYS A 381 -7.35 -13.10 22.01
C LYS A 381 -6.48 -13.61 23.14
N GLU A 382 -5.89 -12.70 23.89
CA GLU A 382 -5.25 -13.06 25.16
C GLU A 382 -6.31 -13.65 26.10
N ASP A 383 -6.02 -14.83 26.67
CA ASP A 383 -6.90 -15.54 27.61
C ASP A 383 -6.96 -14.83 28.97
#